data_d3ee680b7c27a575dce047bc45d67f19
#
_entry.id   d3ee680b7c27a575dce047bc45d67f19
#
_cell.length_a   1.000
_cell.length_b   1.000
_cell.length_c   1.000
_cell.angle_alpha   90.00
_cell.angle_beta   90.00
_cell.angle_gamma   90.00
#
_symmetry.space_group_name_H-M   'P 1'
#
loop_
_entity.id
_entity.type
_entity.pdbx_description
1 polymer ?
#
loop_
_entity_poly.entity_id
_entity_poly.type
_entity_poly.pdbx_seq_one_letter_code
_entity_poly.pdbx_strand_id
1 'polypeptide(L)'
;MSGAKKRIIENGKSKLVPVGYVSSQRKSYEKERARAEVERTKFYKSRLWQKNRYQQLIREPLCERCKANDIVVQAVIVHHIVDTNTSEGWERRLDPENLESICFACHNKETFREKEPPTLSTGPVFKNL
;
A
#
# COMPACT_ATOMS: atom_id res chain seq x y z
N MET A 1 19.24 -26.17 -30.41
CA MET A 1 20.06 -25.59 -29.39
C MET A 1 19.40 -25.63 -28.08
N SER A 2 20.02 -26.21 -27.12
CA SER A 2 19.48 -26.21 -25.79
C SER A 2 19.80 -24.87 -25.14
N GLY A 3 18.83 -24.14 -24.67
CA GLY A 3 19.06 -22.96 -23.87
C GLY A 3 19.70 -23.29 -22.54
N ALA A 4 20.21 -22.28 -21.88
CA ALA A 4 20.76 -22.45 -20.54
C ALA A 4 19.69 -22.96 -19.58
N LYS A 5 20.08 -23.84 -18.67
CA LYS A 5 19.19 -24.41 -17.67
C LYS A 5 19.74 -24.16 -16.29
N LYS A 6 18.87 -24.08 -15.32
CA LYS A 6 19.24 -23.95 -13.91
C LYS A 6 18.52 -25.01 -13.09
N ARG A 7 19.10 -25.39 -11.97
CA ARG A 7 18.47 -26.32 -11.07
C ARG A 7 17.66 -25.57 -10.03
N ILE A 8 16.44 -26.02 -9.82
CA ILE A 8 15.55 -25.42 -8.80
C ILE A 8 15.00 -26.54 -7.93
N ILE A 9 14.41 -26.16 -6.81
CA ILE A 9 13.66 -27.06 -5.96
C ILE A 9 12.21 -26.60 -5.98
N GLU A 10 11.32 -27.49 -6.37
CA GLU A 10 9.89 -27.20 -6.40
C GLU A 10 9.16 -28.40 -5.78
N ASN A 11 8.28 -28.14 -4.84
CA ASN A 11 7.55 -29.18 -4.10
C ASN A 11 8.50 -30.21 -3.44
N GLY A 12 9.64 -29.72 -2.94
CA GLY A 12 10.63 -30.58 -2.31
C GLY A 12 11.49 -31.41 -3.26
N LYS A 13 11.30 -31.24 -4.55
CA LYS A 13 12.06 -31.99 -5.54
C LYS A 13 12.94 -31.08 -6.37
N SER A 14 14.15 -31.56 -6.64
CA SER A 14 15.10 -30.85 -7.48
C SER A 14 14.83 -31.18 -8.95
N LYS A 15 14.82 -30.15 -9.79
CA LYS A 15 14.69 -30.35 -11.24
C LYS A 15 15.43 -29.30 -12.03
N LEU A 16 15.80 -29.63 -13.27
CA LEU A 16 16.42 -28.70 -14.17
C LEU A 16 15.34 -28.00 -15.00
N VAL A 17 15.42 -26.68 -15.08
CA VAL A 17 14.43 -25.88 -15.81
C VAL A 17 15.17 -24.85 -16.67
N PRO A 18 14.58 -24.37 -17.75
CA PRO A 18 15.17 -23.29 -18.53
C PRO A 18 15.40 -22.03 -17.70
N VAL A 19 16.42 -21.27 -18.02
CA VAL A 19 16.60 -19.96 -17.41
C VAL A 19 15.40 -19.11 -17.83
N GLY A 20 14.78 -18.42 -16.88
CA GLY A 20 13.52 -17.72 -17.11
C GLY A 20 12.29 -18.49 -16.68
N TYR A 21 12.46 -19.76 -16.29
CA TYR A 21 11.33 -20.53 -15.78
C TYR A 21 10.77 -19.90 -14.52
N VAL A 22 9.44 -19.84 -14.45
CA VAL A 22 8.71 -19.35 -13.28
C VAL A 22 7.93 -20.51 -12.70
N SER A 23 8.10 -20.78 -11.41
CA SER A 23 7.42 -21.89 -10.76
C SER A 23 5.91 -21.73 -10.76
N SER A 24 5.18 -22.83 -10.66
CA SER A 24 3.72 -22.81 -10.58
C SER A 24 3.24 -22.04 -9.37
N GLN A 25 3.93 -22.13 -8.24
CA GLN A 25 3.61 -21.40 -7.02
C GLN A 25 3.74 -19.90 -7.23
N ARG A 26 4.81 -19.47 -7.89
CA ARG A 26 5.02 -18.06 -8.19
C ARG A 26 3.97 -17.53 -9.16
N LYS A 27 3.61 -18.31 -10.19
CA LYS A 27 2.55 -17.93 -11.13
C LYS A 27 1.21 -17.77 -10.42
N SER A 28 0.87 -18.67 -9.51
CA SER A 28 -0.36 -18.61 -8.74
C SER A 28 -0.38 -17.37 -7.83
N TYR A 29 0.72 -17.08 -7.17
CA TYR A 29 0.87 -15.92 -6.32
C TYR A 29 0.71 -14.62 -7.11
N GLU A 30 1.38 -14.52 -8.25
CA GLU A 30 1.29 -13.34 -9.11
C GLU A 30 -0.12 -13.13 -9.65
N LYS A 31 -0.84 -14.22 -9.97
CA LYS A 31 -2.21 -14.16 -10.44
C LYS A 31 -3.15 -13.67 -9.35
N GLU A 32 -3.00 -14.16 -8.13
CA GLU A 32 -3.80 -13.70 -7.00
C GLU A 32 -3.53 -12.25 -6.67
N ARG A 33 -2.27 -11.83 -6.72
CA ARG A 33 -1.88 -10.46 -6.48
C ARG A 33 -2.48 -9.51 -7.52
N ALA A 34 -2.45 -9.89 -8.80
CA ALA A 34 -3.04 -9.11 -9.87
C ALA A 34 -4.56 -8.99 -9.70
N ARG A 35 -5.22 -10.06 -9.27
CA ARG A 35 -6.65 -10.06 -9.02
C ARG A 35 -7.01 -9.11 -7.86
N ALA A 36 -6.24 -9.15 -6.79
CA ALA A 36 -6.45 -8.28 -5.63
C ALA A 36 -6.24 -6.80 -6.01
N GLU A 37 -5.29 -6.52 -6.89
CA GLU A 37 -5.05 -5.17 -7.36
C GLU A 37 -6.20 -4.65 -8.21
N VAL A 38 -6.78 -5.48 -9.06
CA VAL A 38 -7.98 -5.14 -9.83
C VAL A 38 -9.15 -4.80 -8.90
N GLU A 39 -9.34 -5.59 -7.85
CA GLU A 39 -10.40 -5.34 -6.86
C GLU A 39 -10.20 -4.01 -6.14
N ARG A 40 -8.98 -3.70 -5.75
CA ARG A 40 -8.66 -2.40 -5.11
C ARG A 40 -8.92 -1.23 -6.05
N THR A 41 -8.52 -1.35 -7.31
CA THR A 41 -8.74 -0.32 -8.31
C THR A 41 -10.24 -0.07 -8.52
N LYS A 42 -11.04 -1.13 -8.59
CA LYS A 42 -12.49 -1.00 -8.69
C LYS A 42 -13.07 -0.32 -7.47
N PHE A 43 -12.58 -0.67 -6.29
CA PHE A 43 -13.05 -0.06 -5.05
C PHE A 43 -12.81 1.45 -5.05
N TYR A 44 -11.60 1.90 -5.37
CA TYR A 44 -11.28 3.32 -5.35
C TYR A 44 -12.02 4.13 -6.42
N LYS A 45 -12.51 3.49 -7.47
CA LYS A 45 -13.32 4.13 -8.49
C LYS A 45 -14.81 4.03 -8.20
N SER A 46 -15.21 3.29 -7.17
CA SER A 46 -16.62 3.07 -6.88
C SER A 46 -17.30 4.30 -6.29
N ARG A 47 -18.61 4.40 -6.48
CA ARG A 47 -19.41 5.46 -5.86
C ARG A 47 -19.39 5.34 -4.34
N LEU A 48 -19.36 4.13 -3.83
CA LEU A 48 -19.34 3.87 -2.41
C LEU A 48 -18.08 4.49 -1.76
N TRP A 49 -16.94 4.29 -2.37
CA TRP A 49 -15.70 4.89 -1.88
C TRP A 49 -15.72 6.41 -2.02
N GLN A 50 -16.15 6.93 -3.17
CA GLN A 50 -16.20 8.37 -3.39
C GLN A 50 -17.11 9.08 -2.37
N LYS A 51 -18.25 8.47 -2.07
CA LYS A 51 -19.17 8.99 -1.05
C LYS A 51 -18.53 8.95 0.34
N ASN A 52 -17.89 7.83 0.67
CA ASN A 52 -17.25 7.65 1.96
C ASN A 52 -16.07 8.63 2.14
N ARG A 53 -15.30 8.81 1.10
CA ARG A 53 -14.20 9.78 1.06
C ARG A 53 -14.70 11.20 1.29
N TYR A 54 -15.77 11.58 0.60
CA TYR A 54 -16.37 12.90 0.74
C TYR A 54 -16.87 13.13 2.18
N GLN A 55 -17.53 12.13 2.75
CA GLN A 55 -18.01 12.21 4.13
C GLN A 55 -16.86 12.37 5.12
N GLN A 56 -15.75 11.69 4.90
CA GLN A 56 -14.56 11.81 5.74
C GLN A 56 -14.00 13.24 5.69
N LEU A 57 -13.91 13.83 4.50
CA LEU A 57 -13.41 15.19 4.34
C LEU A 57 -14.36 16.23 4.93
N ILE A 58 -15.66 15.93 5.01
CA ILE A 58 -16.61 16.80 5.72
C ILE A 58 -16.39 16.71 7.22
N ARG A 59 -16.21 15.51 7.76
CA ARG A 59 -15.98 15.31 9.19
C ARG A 59 -14.65 15.89 9.64
N GLU A 60 -13.61 15.68 8.83
CA GLU A 60 -12.25 16.13 9.13
C GLU A 60 -11.70 16.89 7.93
N PRO A 61 -12.04 18.16 7.78
CA PRO A 61 -11.62 18.93 6.62
C PRO A 61 -10.16 19.40 6.66
N LEU A 62 -9.53 19.33 7.82
CA LEU A 62 -8.14 19.74 7.97
C LEU A 62 -7.23 18.52 8.06
N CYS A 63 -6.00 18.67 7.58
CA CYS A 63 -5.01 17.61 7.69
C CYS A 63 -4.79 17.24 9.15
N GLU A 64 -5.10 16.02 9.51
CA GLU A 64 -5.02 15.56 10.91
C GLU A 64 -3.58 15.54 11.42
N ARG A 65 -2.62 15.25 10.57
CA ARG A 65 -1.20 15.23 10.93
C ARG A 65 -0.64 16.64 11.14
N CYS A 66 -1.00 17.58 10.29
CA CYS A 66 -0.62 18.98 10.48
C CYS A 66 -1.28 19.55 11.72
N LYS A 67 -2.54 19.21 11.96
CA LYS A 67 -3.30 19.67 13.11
C LYS A 67 -2.65 19.21 14.42
N ALA A 68 -2.10 18.00 14.43
CA ALA A 68 -1.38 17.49 15.60
C ALA A 68 -0.12 18.30 15.92
N ASN A 69 0.39 19.06 14.95
CA ASN A 69 1.55 19.94 15.11
C ASN A 69 1.13 21.42 15.15
N ASP A 70 -0.13 21.71 15.43
CA ASP A 70 -0.70 23.05 15.51
C ASP A 70 -0.61 23.82 14.20
N ILE A 71 -0.63 23.11 13.07
CA ILE A 71 -0.59 23.71 11.75
C ILE A 71 -1.94 23.48 11.08
N VAL A 72 -2.54 24.53 10.55
CA VAL A 72 -3.83 24.44 9.88
C VAL A 72 -3.62 24.35 8.37
N VAL A 73 -3.87 23.18 7.81
CA VAL A 73 -3.77 22.94 6.37
C VAL A 73 -4.98 22.12 5.94
N GLN A 74 -5.59 22.49 4.85
CA GLN A 74 -6.74 21.75 4.31
C GLN A 74 -6.34 20.35 3.87
N ALA A 75 -7.12 19.34 4.25
CA ALA A 75 -6.93 17.99 3.79
C ALA A 75 -7.49 17.87 2.37
N VAL A 76 -6.81 17.12 1.54
CA VAL A 76 -7.24 16.84 0.17
C VAL A 76 -7.25 15.35 -0.16
N ILE A 77 -6.67 14.53 0.70
CA ILE A 77 -6.55 13.09 0.51
C ILE A 77 -7.10 12.36 1.72
N VAL A 78 -7.81 11.28 1.49
CA VAL A 78 -8.25 10.38 2.55
C VAL A 78 -7.36 9.13 2.45
N HIS A 79 -6.63 8.88 3.50
CA HIS A 79 -5.65 7.81 3.59
C HIS A 79 -6.17 6.70 4.49
N HIS A 80 -5.88 5.45 4.18
CA HIS A 80 -6.19 4.33 5.05
C HIS A 80 -5.03 4.14 6.02
N ILE A 81 -5.33 4.14 7.31
CA ILE A 81 -4.30 3.96 8.34
C ILE A 81 -3.71 2.56 8.24
N VAL A 82 -4.57 1.54 8.16
CA VAL A 82 -4.14 0.18 7.85
C VAL A 82 -4.34 -0.02 6.35
N ASP A 83 -3.28 -0.34 5.65
CA ASP A 83 -3.26 -0.42 4.20
C ASP A 83 -4.25 -1.45 3.68
N THR A 84 -5.00 -1.08 2.64
CA THR A 84 -5.95 -1.98 1.96
C THR A 84 -5.26 -3.15 1.26
N ASN A 85 -3.93 -3.16 1.16
CA ASN A 85 -3.19 -4.31 0.68
C ASN A 85 -3.16 -5.45 1.70
N THR A 86 -3.50 -5.17 2.96
CA THR A 86 -3.59 -6.19 3.99
C THR A 86 -5.05 -6.65 4.15
N SER A 87 -5.25 -7.83 4.69
CA SER A 87 -6.60 -8.36 4.92
C SER A 87 -7.39 -7.47 5.88
N GLU A 88 -6.75 -7.04 6.96
CA GLU A 88 -7.37 -6.14 7.93
C GLU A 88 -7.76 -4.81 7.31
N GLY A 89 -6.86 -4.20 6.57
CA GLY A 89 -7.12 -2.93 5.91
C GLY A 89 -8.23 -3.03 4.86
N TRP A 90 -8.29 -4.16 4.16
CA TRP A 90 -9.34 -4.39 3.19
C TRP A 90 -10.72 -4.53 3.86
N GLU A 91 -10.79 -5.26 4.98
CA GLU A 91 -12.03 -5.38 5.75
C GLU A 91 -12.47 -4.04 6.31
N ARG A 92 -11.55 -3.21 6.70
CA ARG A 92 -11.80 -1.90 7.30
C ARG A 92 -11.74 -0.76 6.30
N ARG A 93 -11.85 -1.04 5.01
CA ARG A 93 -11.70 -0.01 3.97
C ARG A 93 -12.72 1.11 4.01
N LEU A 94 -13.88 0.87 4.62
CA LEU A 94 -14.91 1.89 4.80
C LEU A 94 -15.07 2.33 6.25
N ASP A 95 -14.28 1.79 7.16
CA ASP A 95 -14.36 2.12 8.57
C ASP A 95 -13.80 3.52 8.81
N PRO A 96 -14.60 4.46 9.36
CA PRO A 96 -14.12 5.81 9.64
C PRO A 96 -12.90 5.86 10.55
N GLU A 97 -12.74 4.90 11.45
CA GLU A 97 -11.59 4.83 12.33
C GLU A 97 -10.31 4.43 11.61
N ASN A 98 -10.44 3.84 10.43
CA ASN A 98 -9.30 3.48 9.60
C ASN A 98 -9.01 4.53 8.54
N LEU A 99 -9.69 5.67 8.55
CA LEU A 99 -9.51 6.73 7.59
C LEU A 99 -8.86 7.95 8.25
N GLU A 100 -8.03 8.61 7.49
CA GLU A 100 -7.32 9.78 7.96
C GLU A 100 -7.35 10.84 6.85
N SER A 101 -7.70 12.07 7.20
CA SER A 101 -7.69 13.18 6.25
C SER A 101 -6.30 13.82 6.30
N ILE A 102 -5.61 13.92 5.19
CA ILE A 102 -4.26 14.47 5.13
C ILE A 102 -4.07 15.40 3.93
N CYS A 103 -3.07 16.25 4.01
CA CYS A 103 -2.69 17.12 2.90
C CYS A 103 -1.69 16.40 1.98
N PHE A 104 -1.42 16.96 0.83
CA PHE A 104 -0.47 16.40 -0.13
C PHE A 104 0.92 16.21 0.46
N ALA A 105 1.42 17.17 1.22
CA ALA A 105 2.74 17.10 1.80
C ALA A 105 2.88 15.90 2.76
N CYS A 106 1.88 15.69 3.60
CA CYS A 106 1.89 14.55 4.53
C CYS A 106 1.76 13.21 3.80
N HIS A 107 0.93 13.18 2.76
CA HIS A 107 0.78 11.98 1.93
C HIS A 107 2.10 11.64 1.21
N ASN A 108 2.78 12.63 0.68
CA ASN A 108 4.06 12.42 0.01
C ASN A 108 5.13 11.93 0.98
N LYS A 109 5.14 12.44 2.20
CA LYS A 109 6.06 11.95 3.24
C LYS A 109 5.81 10.47 3.54
N GLU A 110 4.56 10.07 3.62
CA GLU A 110 4.20 8.69 3.88
C GLU A 110 4.67 7.77 2.72
N THR A 111 4.38 8.17 1.50
CA THR A 111 4.80 7.43 0.31
C THR A 111 6.32 7.33 0.23
N PHE A 112 7.02 8.41 0.56
CA PHE A 112 8.46 8.43 0.54
C PHE A 112 9.03 7.50 1.60
N ARG A 113 8.45 7.50 2.78
CA ARG A 113 8.88 6.64 3.89
C ARG A 113 8.72 5.15 3.54
N GLU A 114 7.64 4.80 2.86
CA GLU A 114 7.41 3.43 2.45
C GLU A 114 8.41 2.95 1.39
N LYS A 115 8.96 3.86 0.58
CA LYS A 115 9.91 3.51 -0.45
C LYS A 115 11.35 3.49 0.04
N GLU A 116 11.61 4.06 1.19
CA GLU A 116 12.97 4.04 1.72
C GLU A 116 13.30 2.67 2.29
N PRO A 117 14.50 2.16 2.04
CA PRO A 117 14.90 0.92 2.68
C PRO A 117 14.99 1.14 4.18
N PRO A 118 14.74 0.12 4.99
CA PRO A 118 14.86 0.25 6.41
C PRO A 118 16.28 0.68 6.75
N THR A 119 16.39 1.84 7.38
CA THR A 119 17.68 2.33 7.79
C THR A 119 17.87 1.99 9.24
N LEU A 120 19.10 1.68 9.61
CA LEU A 120 19.41 1.44 10.99
C LEU A 120 19.67 2.75 11.68
N SER A 121 19.09 3.80 11.22
CA SER A 121 19.26 5.08 11.84
C SER A 121 18.77 5.03 13.24
N THR A 122 19.65 5.23 14.17
CA THR A 122 19.29 5.25 15.55
C THR A 122 19.28 6.66 16.07
N GLY A 123 19.63 7.63 15.27
CA GLY A 123 19.65 9.00 15.70
C GLY A 123 18.28 9.65 15.68
N PRO A 124 18.12 10.69 16.42
CA PRO A 124 16.95 11.46 16.39
C PRO A 124 16.89 12.02 15.01
N VAL A 125 15.78 11.90 14.50
CA VAL A 125 15.74 12.29 13.26
C VAL A 125 15.22 13.57 13.20
N PHE A 126 15.80 14.38 12.71
CA PHE A 126 15.44 15.67 12.74
C PHE A 126 14.71 15.96 11.64
N LYS A 127 13.84 15.55 11.53
CA LYS A 127 13.20 15.83 10.61
C LYS A 127 12.41 16.78 10.64
N ASN A 128 12.21 17.24 11.21
CA ASN A 128 11.49 18.20 11.39
C ASN A 128 11.54 19.11 10.57
N LEU A 129 12.05 18.95 9.97
CA LEU A 129 12.14 19.95 9.22
C LEU A 129 11.20 20.00 8.17
#